data_e547974b010662183500a1c20d1d8f59
#
_entry.id   e547974b010662183500a1c20d1d8f59
#
_cell.length_a   1.000
_cell.length_b   1.000
_cell.length_c   1.000
_cell.angle_alpha   90.00
_cell.angle_beta   90.00
_cell.angle_gamma   90.00
#
_symmetry.space_group_name_H-M   'P 1'
#
loop_
_entity.id
_entity.type
_entity.pdbx_description
1 polymer ?
#
loop_
_entity_poly.entity_id
_entity_poly.type
_entity_poly.pdbx_seq_one_letter_code
_entity_poly.pdbx_strand_id
1 'polypeptide(L)'
;KTTSDVIDNYRSNQSKESASLVRLASSPWMYRLFLMRHLPMAFIARLKVKEISLTSCTISVPYNWINKNPFRSTYFAVLSMAAEMSTGLLAMAYVRNAKPSISMLVTNIEGSFTKKAVGPTMFKCNSGDAMRLAIEEAIITSQPQTFRCQTIGTNGQGDEIALFYITWSFKVKNSKSGS
;
A
#
# COMPACT_ATOMS: atom_id res chain seq x y z
N LYS A 1 19.69 -22.97 10.79
CA LYS A 1 19.83 -21.51 10.59
C LYS A 1 19.21 -20.84 11.79
N THR A 2 19.95 -19.96 12.43
CA THR A 2 19.45 -19.20 13.56
C THR A 2 18.42 -18.17 13.07
N THR A 3 17.51 -17.71 13.96
CA THR A 3 16.55 -16.66 13.64
C THR A 3 17.26 -15.39 13.15
N SER A 4 18.43 -15.08 13.70
CA SER A 4 19.27 -13.96 13.24
C SER A 4 19.68 -14.12 11.78
N ASP A 5 20.16 -15.29 11.35
CA ASP A 5 20.57 -15.54 9.96
C ASP A 5 19.40 -15.33 8.97
N VAL A 6 18.18 -15.69 9.38
CA VAL A 6 16.98 -15.56 8.56
C VAL A 6 16.62 -14.09 8.37
N ILE A 7 16.67 -13.29 9.44
CA ILE A 7 16.38 -11.85 9.40
C ILE A 7 17.42 -11.08 8.61
N ASP A 8 18.71 -11.38 8.79
CA ASP A 8 19.79 -10.71 8.06
C ASP A 8 19.72 -11.00 6.55
N ASN A 9 19.40 -12.25 6.20
CA ASN A 9 19.16 -12.64 4.81
C ASN A 9 17.91 -11.92 4.23
N TYR A 10 16.82 -11.81 5.00
CA TYR A 10 15.64 -11.04 4.61
C TYR A 10 15.99 -9.58 4.34
N ARG A 11 16.65 -8.88 5.27
CA ARG A 11 17.04 -7.47 5.16
C ARG A 11 17.94 -7.21 3.96
N SER A 12 18.95 -8.06 3.75
CA SER A 12 19.85 -7.96 2.60
C SER A 12 19.13 -8.10 1.26
N ASN A 13 18.19 -9.04 1.17
CA ASN A 13 17.39 -9.25 -0.04
C ASN A 13 16.40 -8.11 -0.27
N GLN A 14 15.76 -7.61 0.80
CA GLN A 14 14.75 -6.56 0.72
C GLN A 14 15.28 -5.22 0.25
N SER A 15 16.51 -4.86 0.55
CA SER A 15 17.09 -3.59 0.12
C SER A 15 17.07 -3.42 -1.41
N LYS A 16 17.36 -4.49 -2.16
CA LYS A 16 17.35 -4.52 -3.64
C LYS A 16 15.93 -4.51 -4.20
N GLU A 17 15.05 -5.32 -3.61
CA GLU A 17 13.65 -5.48 -4.07
C GLU A 17 12.84 -4.21 -3.81
N SER A 18 13.00 -3.60 -2.66
CA SER A 18 12.35 -2.34 -2.31
C SER A 18 12.79 -1.21 -3.25
N ALA A 19 14.08 -1.11 -3.56
CA ALA A 19 14.59 -0.13 -4.54
C ALA A 19 14.00 -0.35 -5.95
N SER A 20 13.81 -1.61 -6.35
CA SER A 20 13.18 -1.97 -7.61
C SER A 20 11.70 -1.53 -7.68
N LEU A 21 10.94 -1.73 -6.60
CA LEU A 21 9.55 -1.29 -6.52
C LEU A 21 9.43 0.24 -6.51
N VAL A 22 10.26 0.93 -5.75
CA VAL A 22 10.31 2.40 -5.72
C VAL A 22 10.60 2.94 -7.12
N ARG A 23 11.56 2.35 -7.84
CA ARG A 23 11.89 2.73 -9.24
C ARG A 23 10.69 2.50 -10.18
N LEU A 24 10.03 1.35 -10.08
CA LEU A 24 8.81 1.04 -10.87
C LEU A 24 7.72 2.08 -10.62
N ALA A 25 7.42 2.36 -9.35
CA ALA A 25 6.35 3.25 -8.94
C ALA A 25 6.66 4.72 -9.23
N SER A 26 7.94 5.10 -9.27
CA SER A 26 8.40 6.46 -9.62
C SER A 26 8.40 6.73 -11.13
N SER A 27 8.32 5.68 -11.96
CA SER A 27 8.21 5.84 -13.42
C SER A 27 6.74 5.85 -13.85
N PRO A 28 6.20 6.97 -14.33
CA PRO A 28 4.78 7.07 -14.69
C PRO A 28 4.32 6.05 -15.73
N TRP A 29 5.18 5.74 -16.71
CA TRP A 29 4.88 4.77 -17.77
C TRP A 29 4.90 3.35 -17.26
N MET A 30 5.94 2.95 -16.55
CA MET A 30 6.06 1.59 -15.99
C MET A 30 4.95 1.33 -14.96
N TYR A 31 4.64 2.32 -14.14
CA TYR A 31 3.55 2.23 -13.17
C TYR A 31 2.19 2.07 -13.86
N ARG A 32 1.91 2.82 -14.93
CA ARG A 32 0.65 2.66 -15.69
C ARG A 32 0.52 1.27 -16.29
N LEU A 33 1.60 0.72 -16.86
CA LEU A 33 1.60 -0.64 -17.41
C LEU A 33 1.38 -1.69 -16.30
N PHE A 34 2.00 -1.49 -15.14
CA PHE A 34 1.79 -2.32 -13.95
C PHE A 34 0.32 -2.28 -13.51
N LEU A 35 -0.29 -1.09 -13.39
CA LEU A 35 -1.71 -0.95 -13.02
C LEU A 35 -2.62 -1.65 -14.04
N MET A 36 -2.40 -1.42 -15.33
CA MET A 36 -3.23 -2.02 -16.39
C MET A 36 -3.23 -3.55 -16.31
N ARG A 37 -2.08 -4.15 -15.97
CA ARG A 37 -1.93 -5.61 -15.90
C ARG A 37 -2.40 -6.21 -14.57
N HIS A 38 -2.18 -5.53 -13.45
CA HIS A 38 -2.36 -6.11 -12.11
C HIS A 38 -3.51 -5.47 -11.31
N LEU A 39 -3.86 -4.22 -11.59
CA LEU A 39 -4.89 -3.44 -10.87
C LEU A 39 -5.71 -2.61 -11.87
N PRO A 40 -6.47 -3.25 -12.79
CA PRO A 40 -7.15 -2.55 -13.88
C PRO A 40 -8.15 -1.49 -13.40
N MET A 41 -8.82 -1.69 -12.26
CA MET A 41 -9.74 -0.69 -11.71
C MET A 41 -8.99 0.59 -11.27
N ALA A 42 -7.81 0.46 -10.68
CA ALA A 42 -6.96 1.60 -10.31
C ALA A 42 -6.43 2.33 -11.55
N PHE A 43 -6.15 1.58 -12.63
CA PHE A 43 -5.78 2.15 -13.92
C PHE A 43 -6.92 2.98 -14.53
N ILE A 44 -8.16 2.44 -14.55
CA ILE A 44 -9.37 3.12 -15.05
C ILE A 44 -9.67 4.36 -14.19
N ALA A 45 -9.59 4.25 -12.87
CA ALA A 45 -9.76 5.36 -11.95
C ALA A 45 -8.63 6.40 -12.03
N ARG A 46 -7.58 6.13 -12.82
CA ARG A 46 -6.42 7.00 -13.04
C ARG A 46 -5.68 7.37 -11.75
N LEU A 47 -5.56 6.41 -10.82
CA LEU A 47 -4.75 6.60 -9.63
C LEU A 47 -3.28 6.78 -10.00
N LYS A 48 -2.58 7.68 -9.27
CA LYS A 48 -1.17 7.99 -9.54
C LYS A 48 -0.38 7.96 -8.24
N VAL A 49 0.78 7.32 -8.27
CA VAL A 49 1.80 7.53 -7.25
C VAL A 49 2.38 8.93 -7.45
N LYS A 50 2.32 9.76 -6.42
CA LYS A 50 2.94 11.09 -6.40
C LYS A 50 4.32 11.04 -5.77
N GLU A 51 4.42 10.26 -4.72
CA GLU A 51 5.66 10.08 -3.96
C GLU A 51 5.66 8.68 -3.38
N ILE A 52 6.80 8.03 -3.39
CA ILE A 52 7.01 6.74 -2.73
C ILE A 52 8.44 6.63 -2.23
N SER A 53 8.55 6.20 -0.98
CA SER A 53 9.81 5.83 -0.33
C SER A 53 9.60 4.54 0.45
N LEU A 54 10.57 4.12 1.25
CA LEU A 54 10.40 2.98 2.16
C LEU A 54 9.54 3.36 3.38
N THR A 55 9.50 4.65 3.74
CA THR A 55 8.79 5.13 4.94
C THR A 55 7.40 5.66 4.64
N SER A 56 7.17 6.15 3.41
CA SER A 56 5.92 6.82 3.04
C SER A 56 5.50 6.56 1.60
N CYS A 57 4.18 6.63 1.36
CA CYS A 57 3.61 6.59 0.01
C CYS A 57 2.44 7.55 -0.09
N THR A 58 2.40 8.32 -1.20
CA THR A 58 1.32 9.26 -1.52
C THR A 58 0.67 8.88 -2.85
N ILE A 59 -0.64 8.62 -2.80
CA ILE A 59 -1.47 8.28 -3.97
C ILE A 59 -2.43 9.42 -4.26
N SER A 60 -2.50 9.84 -5.51
CA SER A 60 -3.45 10.86 -5.97
C SER A 60 -4.64 10.24 -6.69
N VAL A 61 -5.84 10.70 -6.33
CA VAL A 61 -7.12 10.44 -7.01
C VAL A 61 -7.51 11.69 -7.78
N PRO A 62 -7.69 11.64 -9.10
CA PRO A 62 -8.23 12.77 -9.83
C PRO A 62 -9.76 12.86 -9.65
N TYR A 63 -10.28 14.09 -9.56
CA TYR A 63 -11.70 14.34 -9.68
C TYR A 63 -12.09 14.48 -11.15
N ASN A 64 -12.79 13.50 -11.69
CA ASN A 64 -13.20 13.46 -13.09
C ASN A 64 -14.54 12.71 -13.25
N TRP A 65 -15.05 12.64 -14.47
CA TRP A 65 -16.33 11.99 -14.76
C TRP A 65 -16.38 10.51 -14.33
N ILE A 66 -15.31 9.76 -14.49
CA ILE A 66 -15.25 8.32 -14.13
C ILE A 66 -15.35 8.11 -12.61
N ASN A 67 -14.77 9.03 -11.83
CA ASN A 67 -14.61 8.89 -10.39
C ASN A 67 -15.71 9.61 -9.58
N LYS A 68 -16.57 10.40 -10.22
CA LYS A 68 -17.62 11.15 -9.51
C LYS A 68 -18.86 10.31 -9.25
N ASN A 69 -19.55 10.61 -8.15
CA ASN A 69 -20.86 10.10 -7.82
C ASN A 69 -21.98 11.09 -8.21
N PRO A 70 -23.26 10.71 -8.10
CA PRO A 70 -24.39 11.61 -8.40
C PRO A 70 -24.43 12.90 -7.55
N PHE A 71 -23.79 12.89 -6.39
CA PHE A 71 -23.72 14.06 -5.47
C PHE A 71 -22.58 15.03 -5.82
N ARG A 72 -21.98 14.88 -7.00
CA ARG A 72 -20.89 15.72 -7.54
C ARG A 72 -19.63 15.75 -6.65
N SER A 73 -19.30 14.61 -6.04
CA SER A 73 -18.04 14.38 -5.33
C SER A 73 -17.39 13.10 -5.80
N THR A 74 -16.13 12.88 -5.47
CA THR A 74 -15.46 11.60 -5.76
C THR A 74 -16.20 10.47 -5.05
N TYR A 75 -16.44 9.38 -5.77
CA TYR A 75 -17.10 8.20 -5.22
C TYR A 75 -16.22 7.57 -4.13
N PHE A 76 -16.82 7.25 -2.97
CA PHE A 76 -16.08 6.80 -1.79
C PHE A 76 -15.25 5.54 -2.05
N ALA A 77 -15.72 4.64 -2.92
CA ALA A 77 -14.98 3.43 -3.26
C ALA A 77 -13.64 3.73 -3.96
N VAL A 78 -13.59 4.81 -4.77
CA VAL A 78 -12.33 5.26 -5.41
C VAL A 78 -11.39 5.89 -4.39
N LEU A 79 -11.92 6.60 -3.39
CA LEU A 79 -11.13 7.11 -2.26
C LEU A 79 -10.57 5.96 -1.44
N SER A 80 -11.38 4.94 -1.14
CA SER A 80 -10.96 3.72 -0.42
C SER A 80 -9.87 2.96 -1.18
N MET A 81 -10.00 2.84 -2.50
CA MET A 81 -8.99 2.21 -3.36
C MET A 81 -7.64 2.95 -3.28
N ALA A 82 -7.65 4.29 -3.27
CA ALA A 82 -6.41 5.06 -3.14
C ALA A 82 -5.82 5.00 -1.73
N ALA A 83 -6.66 4.98 -0.71
CA ALA A 83 -6.26 4.78 0.68
C ALA A 83 -5.57 3.42 0.85
N GLU A 84 -6.21 2.33 0.37
CA GLU A 84 -5.62 0.99 0.39
C GLU A 84 -4.30 0.96 -0.38
N MET A 85 -4.26 1.50 -1.59
CA MET A 85 -3.05 1.50 -2.42
C MET A 85 -1.88 2.26 -1.75
N SER A 86 -2.13 3.35 -1.00
CA SER A 86 -1.07 4.09 -0.29
C SER A 86 -0.40 3.25 0.80
N THR A 87 -1.13 2.36 1.44
CA THR A 87 -0.63 1.42 2.45
C THR A 87 -0.09 0.13 1.81
N GLY A 88 -0.80 -0.38 0.80
CA GLY A 88 -0.47 -1.64 0.12
C GLY A 88 0.84 -1.59 -0.67
N LEU A 89 1.18 -0.44 -1.29
CA LEU A 89 2.47 -0.28 -1.95
C LEU A 89 3.64 -0.28 -0.95
N LEU A 90 3.45 0.30 0.24
CA LEU A 90 4.43 0.21 1.32
C LEU A 90 4.60 -1.24 1.79
N ALA A 91 3.50 -1.95 2.04
CA ALA A 91 3.54 -3.37 2.40
C ALA A 91 4.25 -4.19 1.31
N MET A 92 3.90 -3.96 0.05
CA MET A 92 4.49 -4.66 -1.09
C MET A 92 5.99 -4.42 -1.22
N ALA A 93 6.51 -3.24 -0.84
CA ALA A 93 7.93 -2.95 -0.83
C ALA A 93 8.71 -3.90 0.09
N TYR A 94 8.07 -4.44 1.11
CA TYR A 94 8.68 -5.33 2.10
C TYR A 94 8.38 -6.82 1.89
N VAL A 95 7.28 -7.18 1.21
CA VAL A 95 6.90 -8.59 1.04
C VAL A 95 7.21 -9.15 -0.36
N ARG A 96 7.39 -8.28 -1.37
CA ARG A 96 7.69 -8.72 -2.73
C ARG A 96 9.03 -9.44 -2.78
N ASN A 97 9.01 -10.65 -3.34
CA ASN A 97 10.19 -11.52 -3.45
C ASN A 97 10.93 -11.78 -2.12
N ALA A 98 10.25 -11.58 -0.98
CA ALA A 98 10.83 -11.82 0.34
C ALA A 98 11.24 -13.29 0.52
N LYS A 99 12.32 -13.51 1.25
CA LYS A 99 12.80 -14.82 1.67
C LYS A 99 12.98 -14.83 3.18
N PRO A 100 12.10 -15.53 3.94
CA PRO A 100 11.01 -16.40 3.46
C PRO A 100 9.88 -15.66 2.74
N SER A 101 9.11 -16.39 1.91
CA SER A 101 7.97 -15.81 1.19
C SER A 101 6.87 -15.44 2.17
N ILE A 102 6.29 -14.24 2.00
CA ILE A 102 5.27 -13.69 2.89
C ILE A 102 3.99 -13.46 2.09
N SER A 103 2.85 -13.85 2.65
CA SER A 103 1.53 -13.44 2.19
C SER A 103 1.09 -12.18 2.93
N MET A 104 0.37 -11.31 2.25
CA MET A 104 -0.28 -10.15 2.83
C MET A 104 -1.78 -10.16 2.48
N LEU A 105 -2.61 -9.70 3.41
CA LEU A 105 -4.06 -9.64 3.24
C LEU A 105 -4.60 -8.46 4.03
N VAL A 106 -5.51 -7.68 3.43
CA VAL A 106 -6.32 -6.70 4.17
C VAL A 106 -7.37 -7.46 4.99
N THR A 107 -7.36 -7.28 6.30
CA THR A 107 -8.32 -7.94 7.21
C THR A 107 -9.40 -7.00 7.71
N ASN A 108 -9.15 -5.68 7.68
CA ASN A 108 -10.14 -4.68 8.06
C ASN A 108 -9.88 -3.35 7.37
N ILE A 109 -10.95 -2.62 7.07
CA ILE A 109 -10.91 -1.24 6.55
C ILE A 109 -11.93 -0.41 7.33
N GLU A 110 -11.47 0.68 7.93
CA GLU A 110 -12.31 1.68 8.58
C GLU A 110 -12.08 3.02 7.86
N GLY A 111 -13.15 3.70 7.50
CA GLY A 111 -13.07 4.98 6.79
C GLY A 111 -14.00 6.03 7.38
N SER A 112 -13.49 7.23 7.60
CA SER A 112 -14.25 8.42 8.00
C SER A 112 -14.11 9.50 6.94
N PHE A 113 -15.21 10.17 6.62
CA PHE A 113 -15.26 11.21 5.60
C PHE A 113 -15.69 12.52 6.25
N THR A 114 -14.86 13.55 6.16
CA THR A 114 -15.08 14.85 6.81
C THR A 114 -15.63 15.89 5.85
N LYS A 115 -15.21 15.84 4.57
CA LYS A 115 -15.61 16.79 3.54
C LYS A 115 -15.86 16.09 2.21
N LYS A 116 -16.68 16.70 1.33
CA LYS A 116 -16.86 16.25 -0.05
C LYS A 116 -15.55 16.41 -0.85
N ALA A 117 -15.10 15.35 -1.49
CA ALA A 117 -13.95 15.38 -2.39
C ALA A 117 -14.39 15.94 -3.76
N VAL A 118 -14.34 17.26 -3.94
CA VAL A 118 -14.74 17.96 -5.18
C VAL A 118 -13.56 18.39 -6.05
N GLY A 119 -12.37 17.96 -5.71
CA GLY A 119 -11.10 18.16 -6.42
C GLY A 119 -10.19 16.97 -6.28
N PRO A 120 -8.95 17.04 -6.81
CA PRO A 120 -7.97 15.99 -6.60
C PRO A 120 -7.74 15.75 -5.11
N THR A 121 -7.71 14.47 -4.71
CA THR A 121 -7.45 14.06 -3.33
C THR A 121 -6.16 13.27 -3.26
N MET A 122 -5.32 13.54 -2.27
CA MET A 122 -4.05 12.85 -2.06
C MET A 122 -4.09 12.07 -0.76
N PHE A 123 -3.90 10.75 -0.83
CA PHE A 123 -3.80 9.87 0.33
C PHE A 123 -2.34 9.63 0.66
N LYS A 124 -1.93 9.98 1.89
CA LYS A 124 -0.57 9.79 2.38
C LYS A 124 -0.55 8.84 3.58
N CYS A 125 0.27 7.79 3.46
CA CYS A 125 0.62 6.88 4.54
C CYS A 125 2.10 7.04 4.89
N ASN A 126 2.43 7.17 6.18
CA ASN A 126 3.80 7.33 6.70
C ASN A 126 4.22 6.15 7.60
N SER A 127 3.60 4.98 7.45
CA SER A 127 3.75 3.84 8.37
C SER A 127 4.77 2.80 7.89
N GLY A 128 5.67 3.13 6.95
CA GLY A 128 6.58 2.16 6.34
C GLY A 128 7.48 1.44 7.34
N ASP A 129 8.12 2.18 8.27
CA ASP A 129 9.01 1.57 9.27
C ASP A 129 8.26 0.65 10.24
N ALA A 130 7.10 1.09 10.74
CA ALA A 130 6.28 0.27 11.64
C ALA A 130 5.76 -0.99 10.93
N MET A 131 5.39 -0.87 9.65
CA MET A 131 4.98 -2.00 8.82
C MET A 131 6.12 -3.00 8.61
N ARG A 132 7.35 -2.52 8.37
CA ARG A 132 8.55 -3.36 8.28
C ARG A 132 8.75 -4.17 9.56
N LEU A 133 8.64 -3.53 10.73
CA LEU A 133 8.78 -4.21 12.02
C LEU A 133 7.74 -5.32 12.22
N ALA A 134 6.47 -5.08 11.85
CA ALA A 134 5.43 -6.10 11.92
C ALA A 134 5.71 -7.30 10.98
N ILE A 135 6.27 -7.03 9.81
CA ILE A 135 6.68 -8.09 8.86
C ILE A 135 7.88 -8.89 9.41
N GLU A 136 8.88 -8.20 9.96
CA GLU A 136 10.04 -8.86 10.61
C GLU A 136 9.59 -9.74 11.79
N GLU A 137 8.64 -9.26 12.59
CA GLU A 137 8.07 -10.03 13.70
C GLU A 137 7.36 -11.30 13.20
N ALA A 138 6.61 -11.21 12.09
CA ALA A 138 6.01 -12.39 11.47
C ALA A 138 7.06 -13.42 11.02
N ILE A 139 8.23 -12.96 10.57
CA ILE A 139 9.33 -13.85 10.18
C ILE A 139 9.98 -14.49 11.42
N ILE A 140 10.25 -13.70 12.46
CA ILE A 140 10.89 -14.14 13.70
C ILE A 140 10.05 -15.20 14.42
N THR A 141 8.74 -14.90 14.57
CA THR A 141 7.82 -15.75 15.33
C THR A 141 7.23 -16.88 14.50
N SER A 142 7.31 -16.80 13.17
CA SER A 142 6.60 -17.68 12.22
C SER A 142 5.08 -17.68 12.44
N GLN A 143 4.54 -16.67 13.16
CA GLN A 143 3.13 -16.49 13.42
C GLN A 143 2.57 -15.33 12.57
N PRO A 144 1.29 -15.36 12.20
CA PRO A 144 0.66 -14.22 11.55
C PRO A 144 0.74 -12.98 12.44
N GLN A 145 1.14 -11.85 11.86
CA GLN A 145 1.13 -10.55 12.53
C GLN A 145 0.14 -9.62 11.83
N THR A 146 -0.56 -8.81 12.60
CA THR A 146 -1.44 -7.77 12.06
C THR A 146 -0.88 -6.38 12.35
N PHE A 147 -1.04 -5.49 11.39
CA PHE A 147 -0.64 -4.09 11.55
C PHE A 147 -1.74 -3.17 11.03
N ARG A 148 -2.24 -2.28 11.89
CA ARG A 148 -3.23 -1.27 11.56
C ARG A 148 -2.52 0.03 11.21
N CYS A 149 -2.55 0.43 9.95
CA CYS A 149 -1.93 1.67 9.47
C CYS A 149 -2.97 2.73 9.15
N GLN A 150 -2.57 3.99 9.31
CA GLN A 150 -3.36 5.16 9.00
C GLN A 150 -2.95 5.74 7.65
N THR A 151 -3.92 6.22 6.89
CA THR A 151 -3.70 7.05 5.70
C THR A 151 -4.70 8.19 5.66
N ILE A 152 -4.22 9.40 5.37
CA ILE A 152 -5.02 10.61 5.39
C ILE A 152 -5.15 11.12 3.97
N GLY A 153 -6.40 11.35 3.54
CA GLY A 153 -6.76 11.96 2.28
C GLY A 153 -6.94 13.46 2.43
N THR A 154 -6.16 14.26 1.72
CA THR A 154 -6.25 15.73 1.74
C THR A 154 -6.57 16.28 0.35
N ASN A 155 -7.21 17.46 0.29
CA ASN A 155 -7.39 18.23 -0.95
C ASN A 155 -6.15 19.07 -1.28
N GLY A 156 -6.22 19.85 -2.36
CA GLY A 156 -5.12 20.74 -2.79
C GLY A 156 -4.83 21.92 -1.85
N GLN A 157 -5.71 22.21 -0.89
CA GLN A 157 -5.55 23.23 0.15
C GLN A 157 -4.98 22.65 1.46
N GLY A 158 -4.81 21.32 1.53
CA GLY A 158 -4.36 20.63 2.75
C GLY A 158 -5.49 20.27 3.72
N ASP A 159 -6.75 20.53 3.40
CA ASP A 159 -7.88 20.10 4.21
C ASP A 159 -8.02 18.59 4.20
N GLU A 160 -8.30 18.00 5.37
CA GLU A 160 -8.65 16.59 5.47
C GLU A 160 -10.02 16.32 4.83
N ILE A 161 -10.05 15.39 3.89
CA ILE A 161 -11.23 14.91 3.19
C ILE A 161 -11.71 13.60 3.78
N ALA A 162 -10.77 12.70 4.06
CA ALA A 162 -11.07 11.39 4.61
C ALA A 162 -9.88 10.84 5.39
N LEU A 163 -10.18 10.06 6.41
CA LEU A 163 -9.22 9.31 7.20
C LEU A 163 -9.55 7.83 7.08
N PHE A 164 -8.54 7.02 6.74
CA PHE A 164 -8.68 5.56 6.73
C PHE A 164 -7.69 4.89 7.66
N TYR A 165 -8.18 3.82 8.29
CA TYR A 165 -7.34 2.83 8.96
C TYR A 165 -7.49 1.51 8.23
N ILE A 166 -6.37 0.94 7.82
CA ILE A 166 -6.33 -0.32 7.08
C ILE A 166 -5.47 -1.30 7.85
N THR A 167 -6.06 -2.44 8.18
CA THR A 167 -5.37 -3.49 8.91
C THR A 167 -4.89 -4.55 7.93
N TRP A 168 -3.58 -4.72 7.87
CA TRP A 168 -2.90 -5.74 7.10
C TRP A 168 -2.54 -6.92 7.98
N SER A 169 -2.66 -8.13 7.46
CA SER A 169 -2.12 -9.36 8.04
C SER A 169 -0.95 -9.85 7.20
N PHE A 170 0.16 -10.14 7.86
CA PHE A 170 1.38 -10.69 7.26
C PHE A 170 1.63 -12.08 7.82
N LYS A 171 1.86 -13.07 6.93
CA LYS A 171 2.11 -14.46 7.31
C LYS A 171 3.20 -15.07 6.44
N VAL A 172 4.19 -15.70 7.06
CA VAL A 172 5.16 -16.53 6.34
C VAL A 172 4.44 -17.69 5.67
N LYS A 173 4.65 -17.84 4.36
CA LYS A 173 4.10 -18.99 3.62
C LYS A 173 4.90 -20.24 3.99
N ASN A 174 4.22 -21.27 4.45
CA ASN A 174 4.83 -22.58 4.57
C ASN A 174 5.28 -23.00 3.16
N SER A 175 6.56 -23.38 3.01
CA SER A 175 7.00 -24.07 1.82
C SER A 175 6.14 -25.32 1.70
N LYS A 176 5.25 -25.41 0.69
CA LYS A 176 4.63 -26.69 0.39
C LYS A 176 5.78 -27.63 0.05
N SER A 177 6.00 -28.62 0.90
CA SER A 177 6.70 -29.82 0.50
C SER A 177 5.97 -30.33 -0.75
N GLY A 178 6.70 -30.45 -1.87
CA GLY A 178 6.13 -30.84 -3.15
C GLY A 178 5.35 -32.14 -3.02
N SER A 179 4.15 -32.12 -3.56
CA SER A 179 3.43 -33.30 -4.01
C SER A 179 3.52 -33.31 -5.52
#